data_520892fa817b3ef73b675b49b0fa4881
#
_entry.id   520892fa817b3ef73b675b49b0fa4881
#
_cell.length_a   1.000
_cell.length_b   1.000
_cell.length_c   1.000
_cell.angle_alpha   90.00
_cell.angle_beta   90.00
_cell.angle_gamma   90.00
#
_symmetry.space_group_name_H-M   'P 1'
#
loop_
_entity.id
_entity.type
_entity.pdbx_description
1 polymer ?
#
loop_
_entity_poly.entity_id
_entity_poly.type
_entity_poly.pdbx_seq_one_letter_code
_entity_poly.pdbx_strand_id
1 'polypeptide(L)'
;RDSLVVTNLTAAKQYRAIVTSGVYTPAVSDTATILVSELAVGGTLSGSGAVCYNSNSNVLSLSGNNGSVVRWEYSTSSNFSGATLEATTDTFLAVNNLTQTTYYRVRIANGACSTYSSTATLSVDPTSVAGTATGDTLVCTGSNSAVIRLSGYTGTIQWQVSADNNTFNDITLNGTGATYTASGLTDTMYYRAVVTSGVCSPAISRVVTVNVSETAIPGTISGNGTVCFGSNTSTLSLNGYRGTIQWQQSATINGTYSNMAGRTSDTLIISNLTANRYYRAFVTNGACTATSTA
;
A
#
# COMPACT_ATOMS: atom_id res chain seq x y z
N ARG A 1 70.42 -4.86 33.06
CA ARG A 1 69.31 -4.63 32.10
C ARG A 1 68.99 -3.15 32.15
N ASP A 2 68.79 -2.55 31.01
CA ASP A 2 68.47 -1.13 30.78
C ASP A 2 67.00 -0.88 30.52
N SER A 3 66.11 -1.92 30.59
CA SER A 3 64.72 -1.84 30.40
C SER A 3 63.90 -2.60 31.47
N LEU A 4 62.75 -2.04 31.87
CA LEU A 4 61.75 -2.63 32.77
C LEU A 4 60.43 -2.81 31.99
N VAL A 5 59.96 -4.07 31.86
CA VAL A 5 58.67 -4.38 31.33
C VAL A 5 57.67 -4.48 32.48
N VAL A 6 56.61 -3.71 32.44
CA VAL A 6 55.55 -3.70 33.46
C VAL A 6 54.26 -4.16 32.83
N THR A 7 53.58 -5.11 33.45
CA THR A 7 52.31 -5.71 32.98
C THR A 7 51.23 -5.71 34.06
N ASN A 8 49.95 -5.76 33.65
CA ASN A 8 48.79 -5.95 34.55
C ASN A 8 48.67 -4.91 35.67
N LEU A 9 48.95 -3.63 35.37
CA LEU A 9 48.73 -2.55 36.30
C LEU A 9 47.24 -2.31 36.53
N THR A 10 46.80 -2.26 37.79
CA THR A 10 45.46 -1.94 38.24
C THR A 10 45.34 -0.54 38.84
N ALA A 11 46.47 0.15 39.06
CA ALA A 11 46.54 1.52 39.58
C ALA A 11 47.76 2.24 39.01
N ALA A 12 47.75 3.57 39.01
CA ALA A 12 48.90 4.38 38.61
C ALA A 12 50.13 4.01 39.44
N LYS A 13 51.26 3.90 38.79
CA LYS A 13 52.56 3.60 39.43
C LYS A 13 53.63 4.53 38.92
N GLN A 14 54.57 4.83 39.83
CA GLN A 14 55.77 5.60 39.55
C GLN A 14 57.02 4.67 39.68
N TYR A 15 57.88 4.80 38.74
CA TYR A 15 59.14 3.99 38.68
C TYR A 15 60.37 4.91 38.56
N ARG A 16 61.43 4.56 39.18
CA ARG A 16 62.74 5.18 39.01
C ARG A 16 63.86 4.11 39.03
N ALA A 17 64.92 4.33 38.33
CA ALA A 17 66.09 3.49 38.36
C ALA A 17 67.06 4.00 39.42
N ILE A 18 67.70 3.07 40.17
CA ILE A 18 68.81 3.36 41.05
C ILE A 18 70.03 2.72 40.40
N VAL A 19 71.08 3.53 40.11
CA VAL A 19 72.27 3.09 39.46
C VAL A 19 73.42 3.12 40.49
N THR A 20 74.01 2.00 40.66
CA THR A 20 75.21 1.84 41.58
C THR A 20 76.47 1.51 40.79
N SER A 21 77.61 2.15 41.17
CA SER A 21 78.89 1.88 40.54
C SER A 21 79.97 1.71 41.65
N GLY A 22 80.31 0.49 41.94
CA GLY A 22 81.26 0.15 42.94
C GLY A 22 81.00 0.76 44.32
N VAL A 23 81.93 1.55 44.85
CA VAL A 23 81.89 2.20 46.19
C VAL A 23 81.24 3.61 46.15
N TYR A 24 80.78 4.10 44.98
CA TYR A 24 80.20 5.41 44.86
C TYR A 24 78.73 5.44 45.34
N THR A 25 78.29 6.63 45.76
CA THR A 25 76.92 6.80 46.18
C THR A 25 75.97 6.50 44.99
N PRO A 26 74.89 5.77 45.22
CA PRO A 26 73.90 5.47 44.17
C PRO A 26 73.28 6.75 43.53
N ALA A 27 73.24 6.80 42.22
CA ALA A 27 72.48 7.82 41.47
C ALA A 27 71.06 7.35 41.20
N VAL A 28 70.09 8.25 41.27
CA VAL A 28 68.70 7.98 41.07
C VAL A 28 68.24 8.69 39.80
N SER A 29 67.59 7.98 38.90
CA SER A 29 67.02 8.54 37.68
C SER A 29 65.77 9.45 37.96
N ASP A 30 65.37 10.21 36.97
CA ASP A 30 64.03 10.83 36.93
C ASP A 30 62.91 9.76 37.08
N THR A 31 61.73 10.20 37.51
CA THR A 31 60.61 9.31 37.75
C THR A 31 59.78 9.14 36.47
N ALA A 32 59.56 7.92 36.04
CA ALA A 32 58.60 7.54 35.01
C ALA A 32 57.23 7.24 35.67
N THR A 33 56.17 7.86 35.20
CA THR A 33 54.80 7.63 35.72
C THR A 33 53.99 6.90 34.66
N ILE A 34 53.36 5.78 35.03
CA ILE A 34 52.37 5.05 34.22
C ILE A 34 51.00 5.26 34.86
N LEU A 35 50.13 5.89 34.14
CA LEU A 35 48.70 6.07 34.52
C LEU A 35 47.88 4.89 34.07
N VAL A 36 46.91 4.46 34.86
CA VAL A 36 45.92 3.43 34.53
C VAL A 36 44.56 4.12 34.39
N SER A 37 43.98 4.03 33.22
CA SER A 37 42.61 4.55 32.94
C SER A 37 41.58 3.50 33.31
N GLU A 38 40.44 3.93 33.80
CA GLU A 38 39.26 3.06 33.95
C GLU A 38 38.79 2.54 32.59
N LEU A 39 38.10 1.39 32.59
CA LEU A 39 37.52 0.85 31.38
C LEU A 39 36.43 1.80 30.86
N ALA A 40 36.42 2.05 29.58
CA ALA A 40 35.33 2.74 28.92
C ALA A 40 34.10 1.83 28.86
N VAL A 41 32.92 2.38 29.14
CA VAL A 41 31.61 1.72 28.98
C VAL A 41 30.92 2.35 27.79
N GLY A 42 30.50 1.54 26.82
CA GLY A 42 29.93 2.02 25.56
C GLY A 42 28.54 2.65 25.68
N GLY A 43 27.73 2.23 26.68
CA GLY A 43 26.37 2.67 26.85
C GLY A 43 25.41 2.08 25.83
N THR A 44 24.17 2.56 25.86
CA THR A 44 23.07 2.09 25.02
C THR A 44 22.55 3.23 24.17
N LEU A 45 22.36 2.95 22.85
CA LEU A 45 21.64 3.84 21.93
C LEU A 45 20.17 3.53 21.95
N SER A 46 19.36 4.57 22.07
CA SER A 46 17.89 4.58 21.86
C SER A 46 17.52 5.35 20.60
N GLY A 47 16.27 5.20 20.13
CA GLY A 47 15.76 5.84 18.91
C GLY A 47 15.76 4.95 17.67
N SER A 48 16.07 3.64 17.80
CA SER A 48 15.89 2.66 16.71
C SER A 48 14.42 2.59 16.27
N GLY A 49 14.17 2.37 14.98
CA GLY A 49 12.81 2.23 14.46
C GLY A 49 12.76 2.22 12.93
N ALA A 50 11.54 2.16 12.40
CA ALA A 50 11.28 2.34 10.99
C ALA A 50 11.05 3.81 10.65
N VAL A 51 11.50 4.23 9.48
CA VAL A 51 11.32 5.59 8.94
C VAL A 51 10.94 5.51 7.46
N CYS A 52 10.24 6.52 6.94
CA CYS A 52 9.86 6.55 5.53
C CYS A 52 11.03 7.05 4.65
N TYR A 53 11.18 6.47 3.47
CA TYR A 53 12.22 6.83 2.49
C TYR A 53 12.25 8.34 2.22
N ASN A 54 13.44 8.94 2.36
CA ASN A 54 13.75 10.33 2.02
C ASN A 54 12.80 11.41 2.61
N SER A 55 11.89 11.04 3.50
CA SER A 55 10.99 11.95 4.21
C SER A 55 10.92 11.54 5.67
N ASN A 56 12.04 11.68 6.36
CA ASN A 56 12.18 11.23 7.72
C ASN A 56 13.04 12.18 8.55
N SER A 57 12.77 12.17 9.86
CA SER A 57 13.57 12.83 10.88
C SER A 57 13.52 11.96 12.14
N ASN A 58 14.67 11.67 12.72
CA ASN A 58 14.79 10.88 13.93
C ASN A 58 15.93 11.44 14.80
N VAL A 59 15.92 11.14 16.09
CA VAL A 59 16.98 11.47 17.01
C VAL A 59 17.43 10.20 17.73
N LEU A 60 18.71 9.88 17.60
CA LEU A 60 19.35 8.83 18.35
C LEU A 60 19.96 9.44 19.62
N SER A 61 19.85 8.74 20.77
CA SER A 61 20.36 9.22 22.05
C SER A 61 21.18 8.15 22.74
N LEU A 62 22.35 8.53 23.25
CA LEU A 62 23.26 7.70 24.01
C LEU A 62 23.03 7.88 25.51
N SER A 63 23.02 6.78 26.27
CA SER A 63 22.92 6.78 27.72
C SER A 63 23.74 5.66 28.35
N GLY A 64 24.10 5.81 29.63
CA GLY A 64 24.81 4.80 30.42
C GLY A 64 26.27 4.55 29.99
N ASN A 65 26.88 5.46 29.24
CA ASN A 65 28.31 5.40 28.91
C ASN A 65 29.17 5.90 30.07
N ASN A 66 30.42 5.34 30.20
CA ASN A 66 31.49 5.87 31.03
C ASN A 66 32.66 6.23 30.11
N GLY A 67 32.99 7.52 30.07
CA GLY A 67 33.96 8.13 29.17
C GLY A 67 33.33 9.16 28.23
N SER A 68 34.17 9.78 27.42
CA SER A 68 33.78 10.84 26.49
C SER A 68 33.39 10.24 25.13
N VAL A 69 32.38 10.82 24.48
CA VAL A 69 32.07 10.54 23.08
C VAL A 69 33.21 11.03 22.21
N VAL A 70 33.78 10.11 21.41
CA VAL A 70 34.85 10.42 20.46
C VAL A 70 34.26 10.82 19.10
N ARG A 71 33.29 10.02 18.64
CA ARG A 71 32.57 10.23 17.37
C ARG A 71 31.41 9.25 17.26
N TRP A 72 30.48 9.57 16.38
CA TRP A 72 29.50 8.63 15.88
C TRP A 72 30.01 7.94 14.61
N GLU A 73 29.56 6.72 14.38
CA GLU A 73 29.84 5.95 13.18
C GLU A 73 28.52 5.40 12.63
N TYR A 74 28.32 5.49 11.31
CA TYR A 74 27.16 4.90 10.66
C TYR A 74 27.56 4.14 9.38
N SER A 75 26.76 3.13 9.05
CA SER A 75 26.96 2.28 7.86
C SER A 75 25.62 1.69 7.41
N THR A 76 25.51 1.40 6.12
CA THR A 76 24.43 0.58 5.58
C THR A 76 24.64 -0.92 5.81
N SER A 77 25.82 -1.31 6.31
CA SER A 77 26.17 -2.68 6.70
C SER A 77 26.16 -2.85 8.23
N SER A 78 25.49 -3.89 8.74
CA SER A 78 25.37 -4.17 10.17
C SER A 78 26.71 -4.49 10.86
N ASN A 79 27.72 -4.88 10.10
CA ASN A 79 29.09 -5.11 10.60
C ASN A 79 29.96 -3.85 10.57
N PHE A 80 29.41 -2.70 10.17
CA PHE A 80 30.13 -1.42 10.02
C PHE A 80 31.29 -1.44 9.01
N SER A 81 31.24 -2.34 8.02
CA SER A 81 32.17 -2.28 6.90
C SER A 81 31.94 -0.98 6.11
N GLY A 82 33.01 -0.23 5.83
CA GLY A 82 32.91 1.05 5.14
C GLY A 82 32.17 2.15 5.92
N ALA A 83 32.21 2.10 7.26
CA ALA A 83 31.48 3.09 8.07
C ALA A 83 31.94 4.52 7.79
N THR A 84 30.98 5.40 7.70
CA THR A 84 31.19 6.86 7.66
C THR A 84 31.33 7.38 9.11
N LEU A 85 32.22 8.34 9.30
CA LEU A 85 32.50 8.94 10.60
C LEU A 85 31.81 10.30 10.70
N GLU A 86 31.08 10.50 11.79
CA GLU A 86 30.47 11.76 12.15
C GLU A 86 31.18 12.35 13.36
N ALA A 87 31.76 13.53 13.20
CA ALA A 87 32.71 14.11 14.16
C ALA A 87 32.03 14.79 15.38
N THR A 88 30.71 14.63 15.56
CA THR A 88 30.03 15.16 16.75
C THR A 88 30.43 14.40 18.01
N THR A 89 30.56 15.14 19.11
CA THR A 89 30.83 14.60 20.46
C THR A 89 29.58 14.65 21.35
N ASP A 90 28.43 15.02 20.80
CA ASP A 90 27.17 15.05 21.52
C ASP A 90 26.68 13.64 21.86
N THR A 91 25.88 13.54 22.90
CA THR A 91 25.21 12.28 23.29
C THR A 91 23.94 12.02 22.48
N PHE A 92 23.61 12.88 21.53
CA PHE A 92 22.49 12.72 20.59
C PHE A 92 22.96 13.00 19.16
N LEU A 93 22.26 12.38 18.19
CA LEU A 93 22.47 12.59 16.76
C LEU A 93 21.11 12.74 16.07
N ALA A 94 20.89 13.88 15.42
CA ALA A 94 19.75 14.06 14.54
C ALA A 94 20.04 13.45 13.17
N VAL A 95 19.13 12.59 12.70
CA VAL A 95 19.25 11.88 11.44
C VAL A 95 18.05 12.22 10.56
N ASN A 96 18.29 12.62 9.32
CA ASN A 96 17.25 13.07 8.40
C ASN A 96 17.43 12.45 7.01
N ASN A 97 16.35 12.34 6.27
CA ASN A 97 16.33 12.03 4.82
C ASN A 97 17.07 10.73 4.47
N LEU A 98 16.98 9.72 5.32
CA LEU A 98 17.53 8.40 5.03
C LEU A 98 16.81 7.77 3.82
N THR A 99 17.61 7.18 2.94
CA THR A 99 17.15 6.46 1.75
C THR A 99 17.44 4.95 1.82
N GLN A 100 18.19 4.51 2.82
CA GLN A 100 18.55 3.11 3.06
C GLN A 100 18.60 2.82 4.55
N THR A 101 18.32 1.59 4.93
CA THR A 101 18.49 1.11 6.31
C THR A 101 19.94 1.37 6.76
N THR A 102 20.10 2.07 7.88
CA THR A 102 21.37 2.54 8.39
C THR A 102 21.54 2.13 9.85
N TYR A 103 22.74 1.69 10.16
CA TYR A 103 23.17 1.26 11.48
C TYR A 103 24.10 2.33 12.07
N TYR A 104 23.94 2.60 13.37
CA TYR A 104 24.65 3.64 14.10
C TYR A 104 25.31 3.07 15.36
N ARG A 105 26.51 3.53 15.68
CA ARG A 105 27.18 3.28 16.95
C ARG A 105 28.03 4.49 17.34
N VAL A 106 28.38 4.56 18.61
CA VAL A 106 29.23 5.63 19.16
C VAL A 106 30.52 5.02 19.66
N ARG A 107 31.65 5.64 19.33
CA ARG A 107 32.93 5.33 19.94
C ARG A 107 33.08 6.16 21.20
N ILE A 108 33.33 5.49 22.33
CA ILE A 108 33.58 6.07 23.66
C ILE A 108 35.02 5.84 24.06
N ALA A 109 35.64 6.84 24.67
CA ALA A 109 36.98 6.71 25.23
C ALA A 109 37.01 7.20 26.68
N ASN A 110 37.73 6.46 27.53
CA ASN A 110 38.07 6.85 28.89
C ASN A 110 39.59 6.73 29.06
N GLY A 111 40.28 7.86 28.95
CA GLY A 111 41.75 7.89 28.88
C GLY A 111 42.29 7.05 27.71
N ALA A 112 43.10 6.02 28.00
CA ALA A 112 43.68 5.15 26.99
C ALA A 112 42.74 4.02 26.53
N CYS A 113 41.61 3.80 27.22
CA CYS A 113 40.64 2.74 26.92
C CYS A 113 39.57 3.26 25.98
N SER A 114 39.15 2.43 25.02
CA SER A 114 38.00 2.78 24.15
C SER A 114 37.13 1.58 23.84
N THR A 115 35.85 1.82 23.61
CA THR A 115 34.83 0.82 23.26
C THR A 115 33.75 1.42 22.39
N TYR A 116 32.77 0.62 21.96
CA TYR A 116 31.59 1.07 21.21
C TYR A 116 30.33 0.90 22.05
N SER A 117 29.32 1.75 21.75
CA SER A 117 27.95 1.60 22.27
C SER A 117 27.27 0.36 21.69
N SER A 118 26.05 0.08 22.18
CA SER A 118 25.11 -0.76 21.43
C SER A 118 24.84 -0.15 20.04
N THR A 119 24.36 -0.99 19.10
CA THR A 119 23.95 -0.53 17.77
C THR A 119 22.51 -0.05 17.78
N ALA A 120 22.24 1.12 17.19
CA ALA A 120 20.92 1.56 16.81
C ALA A 120 20.70 1.30 15.31
N THR A 121 19.47 0.92 14.94
CA THR A 121 19.09 0.66 13.55
C THR A 121 17.88 1.53 13.16
N LEU A 122 18.03 2.29 12.09
CA LEU A 122 16.93 2.97 11.41
C LEU A 122 16.63 2.22 10.12
N SER A 123 15.54 1.45 10.10
CA SER A 123 15.06 0.76 8.89
C SER A 123 14.27 1.73 8.02
N VAL A 124 14.49 1.70 6.70
CA VAL A 124 13.81 2.59 5.76
C VAL A 124 12.76 1.82 4.98
N ASP A 125 11.49 2.21 5.17
CA ASP A 125 10.37 1.70 4.37
C ASP A 125 10.27 2.48 3.05
N PRO A 126 9.98 1.83 1.92
CA PRO A 126 9.75 2.53 0.65
C PRO A 126 8.50 3.41 0.74
N THR A 127 8.45 4.51 -0.01
CA THR A 127 7.27 5.36 -0.08
C THR A 127 6.03 4.58 -0.54
N SER A 128 4.87 4.88 0.05
CA SER A 128 3.61 4.32 -0.42
C SER A 128 3.32 4.78 -1.85
N VAL A 129 2.98 3.84 -2.73
CA VAL A 129 2.55 4.11 -4.11
C VAL A 129 1.14 3.60 -4.28
N ALA A 130 0.21 4.50 -4.61
CA ALA A 130 -1.21 4.15 -4.73
C ALA A 130 -1.51 3.15 -5.85
N GLY A 131 -0.70 3.16 -6.91
CA GLY A 131 -0.97 2.37 -8.12
C GLY A 131 -2.16 2.90 -8.92
N THR A 132 -2.62 2.07 -9.86
CA THR A 132 -3.75 2.38 -10.75
C THR A 132 -4.90 1.42 -10.48
N ALA A 133 -6.04 1.97 -10.03
CA ALA A 133 -7.28 1.22 -9.87
C ALA A 133 -8.06 1.21 -11.20
N THR A 134 -8.63 0.05 -11.57
CA THR A 134 -9.42 -0.18 -12.79
C THR A 134 -10.65 -1.00 -12.48
N GLY A 135 -11.68 -0.96 -13.36
CA GLY A 135 -12.92 -1.73 -13.19
C GLY A 135 -14.19 -0.88 -13.28
N ASP A 136 -14.08 0.36 -13.81
CA ASP A 136 -15.29 1.16 -14.11
C ASP A 136 -16.21 0.36 -15.03
N THR A 137 -17.46 0.20 -14.65
CA THR A 137 -18.43 -0.62 -15.38
C THR A 137 -19.86 -0.19 -15.08
N LEU A 138 -20.79 -0.72 -15.88
CA LEU A 138 -22.23 -0.59 -15.69
C LEU A 138 -22.82 -1.99 -15.47
N VAL A 139 -23.55 -2.19 -14.39
CA VAL A 139 -24.21 -3.45 -14.05
C VAL A 139 -25.72 -3.26 -13.89
N CYS A 140 -26.48 -4.35 -14.00
CA CYS A 140 -27.90 -4.33 -13.68
C CYS A 140 -28.12 -4.45 -12.17
N THR A 141 -29.09 -3.72 -11.62
CA THR A 141 -29.42 -3.77 -10.18
C THR A 141 -29.70 -5.20 -9.69
N GLY A 142 -29.28 -5.52 -8.47
CA GLY A 142 -29.58 -6.77 -7.76
C GLY A 142 -28.51 -7.85 -7.94
N SER A 143 -28.77 -8.88 -8.72
CA SER A 143 -27.82 -9.99 -8.91
C SER A 143 -26.75 -9.63 -9.92
N ASN A 144 -25.70 -8.93 -9.45
CA ASN A 144 -24.60 -8.43 -10.27
C ASN A 144 -23.23 -8.69 -9.63
N SER A 145 -22.18 -8.50 -10.42
CA SER A 145 -20.80 -8.59 -9.97
C SER A 145 -19.91 -7.66 -10.81
N ALA A 146 -19.06 -6.91 -10.15
CA ALA A 146 -18.04 -6.04 -10.75
C ALA A 146 -16.67 -6.32 -10.13
N VAL A 147 -15.65 -6.55 -10.96
CA VAL A 147 -14.28 -6.84 -10.52
C VAL A 147 -13.45 -5.57 -10.63
N ILE A 148 -12.93 -5.12 -9.48
CA ILE A 148 -12.06 -3.96 -9.35
C ILE A 148 -10.64 -4.44 -9.10
N ARG A 149 -9.64 -3.84 -9.75
CA ARG A 149 -8.24 -4.27 -9.69
C ARG A 149 -7.32 -3.08 -9.39
N LEU A 150 -6.25 -3.34 -8.64
CA LEU A 150 -5.16 -2.41 -8.40
C LEU A 150 -3.86 -2.97 -8.95
N SER A 151 -3.09 -2.17 -9.65
CA SER A 151 -1.78 -2.53 -10.20
C SER A 151 -0.76 -1.42 -9.99
N GLY A 152 0.55 -1.78 -9.96
CA GLY A 152 1.64 -0.80 -9.83
C GLY A 152 1.70 -0.09 -8.48
N TYR A 153 1.24 -0.71 -7.41
CA TYR A 153 1.26 -0.18 -6.05
C TYR A 153 2.49 -0.65 -5.25
N THR A 154 2.82 0.08 -4.19
CA THR A 154 3.85 -0.30 -3.20
C THR A 154 3.30 -0.10 -1.78
N GLY A 155 3.16 -1.20 -1.05
CA GLY A 155 2.61 -1.23 0.31
C GLY A 155 1.45 -2.22 0.46
N THR A 156 0.76 -2.15 1.59
CA THR A 156 -0.45 -2.93 1.89
C THR A 156 -1.70 -2.18 1.43
N ILE A 157 -2.68 -2.91 0.91
CA ILE A 157 -3.92 -2.36 0.35
C ILE A 157 -5.02 -2.39 1.41
N GLN A 158 -5.82 -1.33 1.46
CA GLN A 158 -7.14 -1.27 2.06
C GLN A 158 -8.12 -0.65 1.04
N TRP A 159 -9.04 -1.43 0.51
CA TRP A 159 -10.13 -0.91 -0.31
C TRP A 159 -11.16 -0.19 0.54
N GLN A 160 -11.64 0.91 0.00
CA GLN A 160 -12.72 1.72 0.57
C GLN A 160 -13.87 1.83 -0.41
N VAL A 161 -15.08 1.96 0.11
CA VAL A 161 -16.33 2.12 -0.64
C VAL A 161 -17.07 3.38 -0.21
N SER A 162 -17.76 4.02 -1.16
CA SER A 162 -18.58 5.20 -0.95
C SER A 162 -19.86 5.14 -1.80
N ALA A 163 -20.96 5.65 -1.27
CA ALA A 163 -22.21 5.84 -2.01
C ALA A 163 -22.32 7.25 -2.62
N ASP A 164 -21.58 8.23 -2.11
CA ASP A 164 -21.68 9.64 -2.48
C ASP A 164 -20.42 10.21 -3.16
N ASN A 165 -19.39 9.36 -3.37
CA ASN A 165 -18.06 9.73 -3.86
C ASN A 165 -17.32 10.77 -2.99
N ASN A 166 -17.76 10.94 -1.75
CA ASN A 166 -17.19 11.91 -0.81
C ASN A 166 -16.74 11.22 0.49
N THR A 167 -17.65 10.48 1.12
CA THR A 167 -17.38 9.75 2.36
C THR A 167 -17.03 8.31 2.06
N PHE A 168 -15.79 7.92 2.31
CA PHE A 168 -15.28 6.58 2.04
C PHE A 168 -15.07 5.80 3.34
N ASN A 169 -15.58 4.57 3.38
CA ASN A 169 -15.44 3.64 4.50
C ASN A 169 -14.64 2.40 4.09
N ASP A 170 -13.87 1.86 5.02
CA ASP A 170 -13.07 0.67 4.80
C ASP A 170 -13.95 -0.56 4.52
N ILE A 171 -13.57 -1.34 3.52
CA ILE A 171 -14.17 -2.64 3.24
C ILE A 171 -13.51 -3.67 4.14
N THR A 172 -14.25 -4.16 5.13
CA THR A 172 -13.73 -5.08 6.16
C THR A 172 -13.55 -6.51 5.67
N LEU A 173 -14.37 -6.96 4.71
CA LEU A 173 -14.31 -8.32 4.16
C LEU A 173 -13.68 -8.30 2.77
N ASN A 174 -12.55 -9.03 2.61
CA ASN A 174 -11.80 -9.14 1.35
C ASN A 174 -11.29 -7.79 0.78
N GLY A 175 -11.22 -6.74 1.62
CA GLY A 175 -10.81 -5.39 1.22
C GLY A 175 -9.30 -5.16 1.12
N THR A 176 -8.44 -6.19 1.27
CA THR A 176 -6.97 -6.03 1.33
C THR A 176 -6.22 -6.64 0.15
N GLY A 177 -6.90 -7.29 -0.79
CA GLY A 177 -6.30 -7.89 -1.97
C GLY A 177 -6.13 -6.91 -3.13
N ALA A 178 -5.25 -7.22 -4.09
CA ALA A 178 -5.10 -6.45 -5.33
C ALA A 178 -6.35 -6.51 -6.23
N THR A 179 -7.28 -7.39 -5.93
CA THR A 179 -8.57 -7.52 -6.60
C THR A 179 -9.68 -7.51 -5.55
N TYR A 180 -10.70 -6.70 -5.78
CA TYR A 180 -11.93 -6.71 -5.01
C TYR A 180 -13.12 -6.99 -5.94
N THR A 181 -14.08 -7.81 -5.51
CA THR A 181 -15.31 -8.10 -6.25
C THR A 181 -16.50 -7.52 -5.50
N ALA A 182 -17.08 -6.48 -6.06
CA ALA A 182 -18.36 -5.92 -5.60
C ALA A 182 -19.52 -6.74 -6.19
N SER A 183 -20.53 -7.04 -5.38
CA SER A 183 -21.69 -7.83 -5.81
C SER A 183 -22.98 -7.38 -5.12
N GLY A 184 -24.12 -7.71 -5.72
CA GLY A 184 -25.44 -7.40 -5.14
C GLY A 184 -25.74 -5.90 -5.07
N LEU A 185 -25.19 -5.11 -5.98
CA LEU A 185 -25.34 -3.67 -5.97
C LEU A 185 -26.75 -3.28 -6.44
N THR A 186 -27.39 -2.36 -5.71
CA THR A 186 -28.67 -1.75 -6.04
C THR A 186 -28.54 -0.31 -6.52
N ASP A 187 -27.43 0.34 -6.16
CA ASP A 187 -27.11 1.73 -6.44
C ASP A 187 -25.67 1.89 -6.93
N THR A 188 -25.39 3.00 -7.61
CA THR A 188 -24.03 3.35 -8.04
C THR A 188 -23.11 3.48 -6.85
N MET A 189 -21.96 2.79 -6.89
CA MET A 189 -20.96 2.78 -5.83
C MET A 189 -19.58 3.18 -6.35
N TYR A 190 -18.81 3.81 -5.48
CA TYR A 190 -17.49 4.34 -5.74
C TYR A 190 -16.45 3.60 -4.89
N TYR A 191 -15.35 3.21 -5.49
CA TYR A 191 -14.29 2.43 -4.84
C TYR A 191 -12.94 3.09 -5.03
N ARG A 192 -12.11 3.07 -3.99
CA ARG A 192 -10.71 3.48 -4.06
C ARG A 192 -9.85 2.59 -3.18
N ALA A 193 -8.57 2.52 -3.47
CA ALA A 193 -7.60 1.84 -2.62
C ALA A 193 -6.78 2.87 -1.84
N VAL A 194 -6.59 2.63 -0.56
CA VAL A 194 -5.59 3.26 0.30
C VAL A 194 -4.43 2.29 0.41
N VAL A 195 -3.22 2.74 0.08
CA VAL A 195 -2.01 1.91 0.08
C VAL A 195 -1.02 2.49 1.07
N THR A 196 -0.56 1.67 2.02
CA THR A 196 0.37 2.09 3.07
C THR A 196 1.60 1.20 3.10
N SER A 197 2.78 1.78 2.98
CA SER A 197 4.06 1.09 3.08
C SER A 197 4.72 1.39 4.41
N GLY A 198 4.72 0.41 5.32
CA GLY A 198 5.29 0.53 6.65
C GLY A 198 4.79 1.78 7.39
N VAL A 199 5.73 2.65 7.79
CA VAL A 199 5.44 3.91 8.51
C VAL A 199 5.22 5.11 7.59
N CYS A 200 5.24 4.93 6.27
CA CYS A 200 5.03 6.01 5.31
C CYS A 200 3.57 6.46 5.27
N SER A 201 3.36 7.73 4.94
CA SER A 201 2.01 8.26 4.71
C SER A 201 1.28 7.47 3.64
N PRO A 202 -0.01 7.16 3.84
CA PRO A 202 -0.82 6.44 2.86
C PRO A 202 -0.92 7.20 1.53
N ALA A 203 -0.98 6.46 0.43
CA ALA A 203 -1.28 6.96 -0.90
C ALA A 203 -2.65 6.43 -1.36
N ILE A 204 -3.43 7.28 -2.03
CA ILE A 204 -4.81 6.95 -2.42
C ILE A 204 -4.88 6.82 -3.94
N SER A 205 -5.49 5.74 -4.44
CA SER A 205 -5.72 5.51 -5.86
C SER A 205 -6.80 6.45 -6.42
N ARG A 206 -6.90 6.48 -7.76
CA ARG A 206 -8.10 7.03 -8.38
C ARG A 206 -9.35 6.26 -7.95
N VAL A 207 -10.50 6.91 -8.04
CA VAL A 207 -11.80 6.29 -7.80
C VAL A 207 -12.21 5.46 -9.01
N VAL A 208 -12.74 4.26 -8.76
CA VAL A 208 -13.43 3.40 -9.72
C VAL A 208 -14.93 3.53 -9.46
N THR A 209 -15.72 3.73 -10.52
CA THR A 209 -17.16 3.86 -10.45
C THR A 209 -17.85 2.61 -11.01
N VAL A 210 -18.66 1.96 -10.20
CA VAL A 210 -19.58 0.91 -10.64
C VAL A 210 -20.99 1.49 -10.72
N ASN A 211 -21.41 1.83 -11.94
CA ASN A 211 -22.75 2.33 -12.19
C ASN A 211 -23.78 1.20 -12.15
N VAL A 212 -24.96 1.47 -11.63
CA VAL A 212 -26.06 0.50 -11.56
C VAL A 212 -27.25 1.03 -12.36
N SER A 213 -27.70 0.20 -13.32
CA SER A 213 -28.92 0.46 -14.08
C SER A 213 -30.13 -0.04 -13.30
N GLU A 214 -31.24 0.70 -13.37
CA GLU A 214 -32.52 0.21 -12.90
C GLU A 214 -33.01 -0.97 -13.75
N THR A 215 -33.83 -1.84 -13.17
CA THR A 215 -34.43 -2.98 -13.88
C THR A 215 -35.17 -2.53 -15.16
N ALA A 216 -34.93 -3.27 -16.25
CA ALA A 216 -35.80 -3.17 -17.42
C ALA A 216 -37.19 -3.74 -17.10
N ILE A 217 -38.26 -3.05 -17.51
CA ILE A 217 -39.62 -3.55 -17.41
C ILE A 217 -40.08 -3.94 -18.82
N PRO A 218 -40.45 -5.21 -19.05
CA PRO A 218 -40.75 -5.69 -20.41
C PRO A 218 -42.06 -5.14 -20.99
N GLY A 219 -42.97 -4.67 -20.11
CA GLY A 219 -44.29 -4.22 -20.52
C GLY A 219 -45.25 -5.34 -20.92
N THR A 220 -46.43 -4.96 -21.40
CA THR A 220 -47.49 -5.85 -21.86
C THR A 220 -47.86 -5.52 -23.30
N ILE A 221 -47.92 -6.54 -24.15
CA ILE A 221 -48.35 -6.39 -25.56
C ILE A 221 -49.84 -6.49 -25.63
N SER A 222 -50.49 -5.56 -26.39
CA SER A 222 -51.87 -5.59 -26.76
C SER A 222 -52.02 -5.55 -28.28
N GLY A 223 -53.19 -5.95 -28.82
CA GLY A 223 -53.47 -5.98 -30.26
C GLY A 223 -53.31 -7.38 -30.89
N ASN A 224 -53.18 -8.44 -30.05
CA ASN A 224 -53.22 -9.83 -30.54
C ASN A 224 -54.54 -10.13 -31.21
N GLY A 225 -54.53 -10.86 -32.32
CA GLY A 225 -55.73 -11.19 -33.04
C GLY A 225 -55.53 -12.11 -34.24
N THR A 226 -56.63 -12.40 -34.95
CA THR A 226 -56.63 -13.17 -36.17
C THR A 226 -56.86 -12.25 -37.35
N VAL A 227 -56.12 -12.40 -38.41
CA VAL A 227 -56.28 -11.61 -39.66
C VAL A 227 -56.44 -12.53 -40.86
N CYS A 228 -56.99 -12.02 -41.96
CA CYS A 228 -57.10 -12.77 -43.19
C CYS A 228 -55.75 -13.01 -43.85
N PHE A 229 -55.57 -14.13 -44.54
CA PHE A 229 -54.34 -14.47 -45.27
C PHE A 229 -54.03 -13.40 -46.34
N GLY A 230 -52.75 -12.97 -46.38
CA GLY A 230 -52.19 -12.13 -47.42
C GLY A 230 -52.46 -10.62 -47.24
N SER A 231 -53.60 -10.11 -47.66
CA SER A 231 -53.91 -8.67 -47.56
C SER A 231 -54.45 -8.32 -46.18
N ASN A 232 -53.57 -8.02 -45.24
CA ASN A 232 -53.94 -7.70 -43.86
C ASN A 232 -53.03 -6.66 -43.25
N THR A 233 -53.50 -6.01 -42.20
CA THR A 233 -52.68 -5.12 -41.33
C THR A 233 -53.15 -5.32 -39.89
N SER A 234 -52.18 -5.39 -38.96
CA SER A 234 -52.44 -5.42 -37.54
C SER A 234 -51.46 -4.50 -36.82
N THR A 235 -51.86 -3.98 -35.68
CA THR A 235 -51.04 -3.11 -34.86
C THR A 235 -50.91 -3.72 -33.47
N LEU A 236 -49.66 -3.96 -33.03
CA LEU A 236 -49.36 -4.34 -31.66
C LEU A 236 -48.87 -3.10 -30.92
N SER A 237 -49.27 -2.95 -29.67
CA SER A 237 -48.84 -1.86 -28.80
C SER A 237 -48.22 -2.43 -27.53
N LEU A 238 -47.04 -1.91 -27.13
CA LEU A 238 -46.37 -2.24 -25.88
C LEU A 238 -46.66 -1.16 -24.83
N ASN A 239 -47.24 -1.56 -23.68
CA ASN A 239 -47.61 -0.65 -22.60
C ASN A 239 -46.88 -0.99 -21.31
N GLY A 240 -46.55 0.03 -20.48
CA GLY A 240 -45.97 -0.14 -19.15
C GLY A 240 -44.53 -0.67 -19.17
N TYR A 241 -43.79 -0.46 -20.24
CA TYR A 241 -42.38 -0.82 -20.34
C TYR A 241 -41.46 0.27 -19.76
N ARG A 242 -40.21 -0.11 -19.42
CA ARG A 242 -39.15 0.82 -19.06
C ARG A 242 -37.82 0.39 -19.70
N GLY A 243 -37.30 1.22 -20.61
CA GLY A 243 -36.07 0.99 -21.36
C GLY A 243 -36.31 1.25 -22.87
N THR A 244 -35.33 0.84 -23.67
CA THR A 244 -35.36 0.87 -25.13
C THR A 244 -35.94 -0.43 -25.67
N ILE A 245 -36.76 -0.36 -26.72
CA ILE A 245 -37.47 -1.50 -27.30
C ILE A 245 -36.71 -2.03 -28.52
N GLN A 246 -36.65 -3.34 -28.67
CA GLN A 246 -36.37 -4.06 -29.90
C GLN A 246 -37.44 -5.14 -30.10
N TRP A 247 -38.33 -4.96 -31.09
CA TRP A 247 -39.29 -6.02 -31.45
C TRP A 247 -38.54 -7.24 -32.03
N GLN A 248 -39.05 -8.42 -31.67
CA GLN A 248 -38.59 -9.70 -32.13
C GLN A 248 -39.75 -10.54 -32.65
N GLN A 249 -39.47 -11.39 -33.63
CA GLN A 249 -40.46 -12.31 -34.21
C GLN A 249 -39.99 -13.76 -34.25
N SER A 250 -40.96 -14.69 -34.21
CA SER A 250 -40.76 -16.13 -34.38
C SER A 250 -41.89 -16.77 -35.16
N ALA A 251 -41.65 -17.91 -35.81
CA ALA A 251 -42.63 -18.73 -36.46
C ALA A 251 -43.48 -19.56 -35.46
N THR A 252 -42.94 -19.83 -34.26
CA THR A 252 -43.60 -20.62 -33.21
C THR A 252 -43.45 -19.90 -31.87
N ILE A 253 -44.42 -20.11 -30.95
CA ILE A 253 -44.44 -19.42 -29.65
C ILE A 253 -43.20 -19.75 -28.81
N ASN A 254 -42.68 -20.97 -28.88
CA ASN A 254 -41.47 -21.44 -28.14
C ASN A 254 -40.26 -21.49 -29.05
N GLY A 255 -40.27 -20.86 -30.22
CA GLY A 255 -39.20 -20.87 -31.18
C GLY A 255 -38.09 -19.85 -30.87
N THR A 256 -37.10 -19.82 -31.77
CA THR A 256 -36.08 -18.79 -31.73
C THR A 256 -36.63 -17.48 -32.25
N TYR A 257 -36.54 -16.43 -31.45
CA TYR A 257 -36.96 -15.08 -31.83
C TYR A 257 -35.78 -14.31 -32.44
N SER A 258 -36.03 -13.68 -33.60
CA SER A 258 -35.04 -12.82 -34.29
C SER A 258 -35.44 -11.36 -34.21
N ASN A 259 -34.49 -10.46 -34.15
CA ASN A 259 -34.71 -9.01 -34.13
C ASN A 259 -35.34 -8.56 -35.44
N MET A 260 -36.33 -7.70 -35.34
CA MET A 260 -36.94 -6.99 -36.48
C MET A 260 -36.22 -5.66 -36.67
N ALA A 261 -35.43 -5.54 -37.74
CA ALA A 261 -34.58 -4.37 -37.99
C ALA A 261 -35.42 -3.07 -38.02
N GLY A 262 -34.97 -2.06 -37.25
CA GLY A 262 -35.64 -0.74 -37.17
C GLY A 262 -36.97 -0.73 -36.43
N ARG A 263 -37.38 -1.81 -35.80
CA ARG A 263 -38.65 -1.88 -35.01
C ARG A 263 -38.34 -1.65 -33.52
N THR A 264 -38.31 -0.34 -33.15
CA THR A 264 -37.92 0.11 -31.81
C THR A 264 -38.96 1.01 -31.13
N SER A 265 -40.09 1.27 -31.81
CA SER A 265 -41.21 2.05 -31.27
C SER A 265 -42.07 1.18 -30.34
N ASP A 266 -42.87 1.80 -29.49
CA ASP A 266 -43.89 1.15 -28.65
C ASP A 266 -45.02 0.53 -29.46
N THR A 267 -45.12 0.87 -30.73
CA THR A 267 -46.12 0.37 -31.67
C THR A 267 -45.43 -0.38 -32.82
N LEU A 268 -45.88 -1.59 -33.09
CA LEU A 268 -45.44 -2.42 -34.21
C LEU A 268 -46.57 -2.63 -35.21
N ILE A 269 -46.45 -2.07 -36.40
CA ILE A 269 -47.34 -2.32 -37.51
C ILE A 269 -46.84 -3.51 -38.32
N ILE A 270 -47.71 -4.48 -38.51
CA ILE A 270 -47.46 -5.73 -39.23
C ILE A 270 -48.46 -5.80 -40.40
N SER A 271 -48.00 -6.20 -41.58
CA SER A 271 -48.87 -6.31 -42.78
C SER A 271 -48.53 -7.57 -43.58
N ASN A 272 -49.48 -7.99 -44.42
CA ASN A 272 -49.33 -9.03 -45.40
C ASN A 272 -48.91 -10.39 -44.84
N LEU A 273 -49.42 -10.76 -43.67
CA LEU A 273 -49.14 -12.06 -43.05
C LEU A 273 -49.76 -13.18 -43.87
N THR A 274 -48.95 -14.16 -44.20
CA THR A 274 -49.36 -15.40 -44.92
C THR A 274 -49.22 -16.65 -44.05
N ALA A 275 -48.76 -16.51 -42.78
CA ALA A 275 -48.64 -17.56 -41.78
C ALA A 275 -48.67 -16.96 -40.38
N ASN A 276 -48.96 -17.83 -39.39
CA ASN A 276 -48.87 -17.40 -37.97
C ASN A 276 -47.49 -16.87 -37.65
N ARG A 277 -47.46 -15.79 -36.88
CA ARG A 277 -46.24 -15.18 -36.35
C ARG A 277 -46.47 -14.80 -34.90
N TYR A 278 -45.40 -14.90 -34.14
CA TYR A 278 -45.35 -14.57 -32.73
C TYR A 278 -44.35 -13.41 -32.54
N TYR A 279 -44.74 -12.42 -31.75
CA TYR A 279 -44.00 -11.19 -31.56
C TYR A 279 -43.79 -10.97 -30.08
N ARG A 280 -42.59 -10.51 -29.70
CA ARG A 280 -42.27 -10.08 -28.35
C ARG A 280 -41.41 -8.82 -28.37
N ALA A 281 -41.42 -8.07 -27.29
CA ALA A 281 -40.53 -6.94 -27.08
C ALA A 281 -39.35 -7.38 -26.23
N PHE A 282 -38.14 -7.16 -26.73
CA PHE A 282 -36.91 -7.19 -25.94
C PHE A 282 -36.60 -5.77 -25.49
N VAL A 283 -36.62 -5.53 -24.17
CA VAL A 283 -36.44 -4.21 -23.57
C VAL A 283 -35.10 -4.14 -22.84
N THR A 284 -34.34 -3.09 -23.13
CA THR A 284 -33.01 -2.85 -22.52
C THR A 284 -33.03 -1.53 -21.76
N ASN A 285 -32.61 -1.55 -20.47
CA ASN A 285 -32.41 -0.35 -19.65
C ASN A 285 -30.99 -0.36 -19.09
N GLY A 286 -30.07 0.35 -19.76
CA GLY A 286 -28.64 0.29 -19.46
C GLY A 286 -28.11 -1.15 -19.56
N ALA A 287 -27.62 -1.71 -18.45
CA ALA A 287 -27.14 -3.09 -18.39
C ALA A 287 -28.25 -4.14 -18.16
N CYS A 288 -29.48 -3.70 -17.82
CA CYS A 288 -30.62 -4.58 -17.57
C CYS A 288 -31.33 -4.93 -18.83
N THR A 289 -31.83 -6.17 -18.95
CA THR A 289 -32.69 -6.61 -20.06
C THR A 289 -33.91 -7.35 -19.54
N ALA A 290 -35.00 -7.25 -20.25
CA ALA A 290 -36.23 -8.00 -19.98
C ALA A 290 -36.97 -8.31 -21.29
N THR A 291 -37.78 -9.37 -21.30
CA THR A 291 -38.52 -9.80 -22.48
C THR A 291 -40.01 -9.92 -22.14
N SER A 292 -40.88 -9.35 -22.96
CA SER A 292 -42.30 -9.55 -22.79
C SER A 292 -42.74 -10.96 -23.12
N THR A 293 -43.90 -11.37 -22.65
CA THR A 293 -44.62 -12.53 -23.23
C THR A 293 -44.93 -12.25 -24.70
N ALA A 294 -45.01 -13.30 -25.48
CA ALA A 294 -45.34 -13.22 -26.90
C ALA A 294 -46.87 -13.21 -27.11
#